data_4f9bbe710e242dc41a4bfc5ea57fe664
#
_entry.id   4f9bbe710e242dc41a4bfc5ea57fe664
#
_cell.length_a   1.000
_cell.length_b   1.000
_cell.length_c   1.000
_cell.angle_alpha   90.00
_cell.angle_beta   90.00
_cell.angle_gamma   90.00
#
_symmetry.space_group_name_H-M   'P 1'
#
loop_
_entity.id
_entity.type
_entity.pdbx_description
1 polymer ?
#
loop_
_entity_poly.entity_id
_entity_poly.type
_entity_poly.pdbx_seq_one_letter_code
_entity_poly.pdbx_strand_id
1 'polypeptide(L)'
;VFYGDKGESLVLPYQKGNFFNVFNITGAVAICRLLGIDIDTIANSIEDLSSKTGRFQENTFGGVEVTSMLSKNQNPISCSQSLKFLDSTENEKDVVLLITDSNDKVHGHEDISWLYDTDFAPLMSDKIKNIYIGGSRCYDLAQCLEIKGLDTSKFILFENYDELATAVSNNASADRNIVIYFELYATSVVAKIKNALKGKGEN
;
A
#
# COMPACT_ATOMS: atom_id res chain seq x y z
N VAL A 1 11.18 -2.84 20.69
CA VAL A 1 12.25 -3.33 21.58
C VAL A 1 11.81 -4.67 22.14
N PHE A 2 12.68 -5.67 22.05
CA PHE A 2 12.44 -7.01 22.62
C PHE A 2 13.40 -7.21 23.79
N TYR A 3 12.93 -7.83 24.85
CA TYR A 3 13.74 -8.12 26.05
C TYR A 3 13.93 -9.64 26.17
N GLY A 4 15.18 -10.09 26.28
CA GLY A 4 15.51 -11.48 26.56
C GLY A 4 15.56 -11.76 28.06
N ASP A 5 15.60 -13.04 28.42
CA ASP A 5 15.60 -13.52 29.82
C ASP A 5 16.83 -13.06 30.63
N LYS A 6 17.88 -12.60 29.94
CA LYS A 6 19.14 -12.11 30.54
C LYS A 6 19.27 -10.58 30.52
N GLY A 7 18.19 -9.85 30.30
CA GLY A 7 18.23 -8.40 30.13
C GLY A 7 18.76 -7.96 28.77
N GLU A 8 18.92 -8.87 27.83
CA GLU A 8 19.24 -8.54 26.44
C GLU A 8 18.09 -7.76 25.80
N SER A 9 18.39 -6.72 25.07
CA SER A 9 17.39 -5.98 24.31
C SER A 9 17.76 -5.91 22.83
N LEU A 10 16.78 -6.14 21.98
CA LEU A 10 16.89 -5.97 20.54
C LEU A 10 16.03 -4.77 20.13
N VAL A 11 16.66 -3.76 19.56
CA VAL A 11 15.97 -2.63 18.94
C VAL A 11 16.03 -2.83 17.43
N LEU A 12 14.88 -3.16 16.83
CA LEU A 12 14.78 -3.22 15.37
C LEU A 12 14.33 -1.86 14.85
N PRO A 13 14.93 -1.35 13.77
CA PRO A 13 14.43 -0.14 13.13
C PRO A 13 12.97 -0.36 12.70
N TYR A 14 12.11 0.60 13.04
CA TYR A 14 10.72 0.56 12.58
C TYR A 14 10.69 0.68 11.05
N GLN A 15 10.19 -0.35 10.41
CA GLN A 15 9.98 -0.32 8.97
C GLN A 15 8.68 0.41 8.67
N LYS A 16 8.79 1.47 7.88
CA LYS A 16 7.64 2.22 7.39
C LYS A 16 6.61 1.27 6.77
N GLY A 17 5.34 1.51 7.00
CA GLY A 17 4.29 0.99 6.16
C GLY A 17 3.21 0.14 6.81
N ASN A 18 3.43 -0.66 7.82
CA ASN A 18 2.31 -1.42 8.38
C ASN A 18 2.51 -1.80 9.85
N PHE A 19 1.66 -1.26 10.71
CA PHE A 19 1.64 -1.55 12.13
C PHE A 19 1.54 -3.08 12.44
N PHE A 20 0.88 -3.85 11.58
CA PHE A 20 0.80 -5.31 11.72
C PHE A 20 2.14 -6.02 11.58
N ASN A 21 3.13 -5.41 10.92
CA ASN A 21 4.47 -5.96 10.86
C ASN A 21 5.11 -6.04 12.25
N VAL A 22 4.76 -5.14 13.16
CA VAL A 22 5.27 -5.17 14.55
C VAL A 22 4.83 -6.47 15.23
N PHE A 23 3.55 -6.85 15.11
CA PHE A 23 3.05 -8.09 15.70
C PHE A 23 3.66 -9.34 15.04
N ASN A 24 3.75 -9.33 13.71
CA ASN A 24 4.34 -10.46 12.96
C ASN A 24 5.82 -10.65 13.33
N ILE A 25 6.58 -9.56 13.39
CA ILE A 25 8.00 -9.59 13.79
C ILE A 25 8.11 -10.03 15.26
N THR A 26 7.27 -9.51 16.15
CA THR A 26 7.28 -9.91 17.56
C THR A 26 7.04 -11.41 17.71
N GLY A 27 6.04 -11.96 17.03
CA GLY A 27 5.75 -13.39 17.05
C GLY A 27 6.90 -14.22 16.48
N ALA A 28 7.49 -13.80 15.36
CA ALA A 28 8.62 -14.49 14.75
C ALA A 28 9.86 -14.49 15.69
N VAL A 29 10.19 -13.33 16.27
CA VAL A 29 11.31 -13.22 17.24
C VAL A 29 11.07 -14.13 18.45
N ALA A 30 9.86 -14.12 19.02
CA ALA A 30 9.53 -14.96 20.16
C ALA A 30 9.72 -16.46 19.85
N ILE A 31 9.24 -16.92 18.69
CA ILE A 31 9.40 -18.31 18.26
C ILE A 31 10.89 -18.65 18.05
N CYS A 32 11.63 -17.81 17.35
CA CYS A 32 13.06 -18.02 17.11
C CYS A 32 13.85 -18.12 18.43
N ARG A 33 13.53 -17.27 19.41
CA ARG A 33 14.15 -17.33 20.76
C ARG A 33 13.81 -18.61 21.51
N LEU A 34 12.54 -19.07 21.43
CA LEU A 34 12.14 -20.36 22.02
C LEU A 34 12.88 -21.55 21.39
N LEU A 35 13.24 -21.46 20.11
CA LEU A 35 14.05 -22.45 19.41
C LEU A 35 15.55 -22.31 19.68
N GLY A 36 15.98 -21.39 20.52
CA GLY A 36 17.37 -21.21 20.93
C GLY A 36 18.23 -20.43 19.93
N ILE A 37 17.62 -19.75 18.94
CA ILE A 37 18.34 -18.90 18.00
C ILE A 37 18.79 -17.64 18.73
N ASP A 38 20.06 -17.26 18.56
CA ASP A 38 20.60 -16.05 19.18
C ASP A 38 20.00 -14.76 18.59
N ILE A 39 20.04 -13.70 19.40
CA ILE A 39 19.35 -12.45 19.08
C ILE A 39 20.00 -11.70 17.91
N ASP A 40 21.32 -11.81 17.73
CA ASP A 40 22.04 -11.13 16.66
C ASP A 40 21.73 -11.78 15.30
N THR A 41 21.65 -13.12 15.27
CA THR A 41 21.22 -13.88 14.08
C THR A 41 19.80 -13.47 13.68
N ILE A 42 18.88 -13.33 14.64
CA ILE A 42 17.51 -12.89 14.39
C ILE A 42 17.51 -11.47 13.83
N ALA A 43 18.28 -10.54 14.43
CA ALA A 43 18.35 -9.15 14.01
C ALA A 43 18.81 -9.03 12.55
N ASN A 44 19.94 -9.67 12.22
CA ASN A 44 20.51 -9.64 10.87
C ASN A 44 19.53 -10.24 9.81
N SER A 45 18.83 -11.32 10.18
CA SER A 45 17.85 -11.94 9.28
C SER A 45 16.64 -11.04 9.03
N ILE A 46 16.16 -10.32 10.04
CA ILE A 46 15.04 -9.40 9.88
C ILE A 46 15.42 -8.18 9.03
N GLU A 47 16.64 -7.66 9.21
CA GLU A 47 17.16 -6.55 8.43
C GLU A 47 17.27 -6.92 6.94
N ASP A 48 17.75 -8.11 6.62
CA ASP A 48 17.80 -8.65 5.23
C ASP A 48 16.42 -8.89 4.63
N LEU A 49 15.45 -9.36 5.42
CA LEU A 49 14.06 -9.58 4.97
C LEU A 49 13.34 -8.27 4.66
N SER A 50 13.67 -7.19 5.36
CA SER A 50 13.01 -5.90 5.22
C SER A 50 13.11 -5.33 3.80
N SER A 51 14.22 -5.60 3.14
CA SER A 51 14.48 -5.17 1.76
C SER A 51 13.72 -5.99 0.70
N LYS A 52 13.17 -7.15 1.09
CA LYS A 52 12.61 -8.15 0.15
C LYS A 52 11.09 -8.29 0.22
N THR A 53 10.40 -7.68 1.18
CA THR A 53 8.95 -7.79 1.28
C THR A 53 8.25 -6.91 0.27
N GLY A 54 7.58 -7.51 -0.73
CA GLY A 54 6.83 -6.79 -1.77
C GLY A 54 5.56 -6.08 -1.29
N ARG A 55 5.29 -6.05 0.03
CA ARG A 55 4.07 -5.42 0.58
C ARG A 55 4.15 -3.91 0.69
N PHE A 56 5.35 -3.37 0.86
CA PHE A 56 5.62 -1.95 0.89
C PHE A 56 6.89 -1.72 0.07
N GLN A 57 6.80 -0.89 -0.94
CA GLN A 57 7.94 -0.58 -1.80
C GLN A 57 7.95 0.91 -2.11
N GLU A 58 9.10 1.53 -1.94
CA GLU A 58 9.39 2.90 -2.39
C GLU A 58 10.35 2.83 -3.57
N ASN A 59 10.03 3.54 -4.63
CA ASN A 59 10.82 3.61 -5.86
C ASN A 59 10.80 5.05 -6.39
N THR A 60 11.82 5.44 -7.14
CA THR A 60 11.86 6.73 -7.84
C THR A 60 11.97 6.49 -9.35
N PHE A 61 11.08 7.11 -10.12
CA PHE A 61 11.07 7.02 -11.58
C PHE A 61 11.05 8.44 -12.16
N GLY A 62 12.10 8.84 -12.89
CA GLY A 62 12.16 10.17 -13.50
C GLY A 62 11.98 11.33 -12.50
N GLY A 63 12.45 11.17 -11.27
CA GLY A 63 12.27 12.15 -10.19
C GLY A 63 10.93 12.06 -9.44
N VAL A 64 10.01 11.17 -9.85
CA VAL A 64 8.72 10.94 -9.18
C VAL A 64 8.89 9.85 -8.12
N GLU A 65 8.56 10.16 -6.88
CA GLU A 65 8.51 9.17 -5.80
C GLU A 65 7.22 8.36 -5.87
N VAL A 66 7.36 7.04 -5.89
CA VAL A 66 6.24 6.09 -5.99
C VAL A 66 6.29 5.12 -4.81
N THR A 67 5.29 5.19 -3.97
CA THR A 67 5.09 4.22 -2.89
C THR A 67 3.97 3.26 -3.28
N SER A 68 4.22 1.96 -3.22
CA SER A 68 3.19 0.94 -3.45
C SER A 68 2.99 0.09 -2.20
N MET A 69 1.73 -0.07 -1.80
CA MET A 69 1.31 -0.71 -0.57
C MET A 69 0.26 -1.78 -0.85
N LEU A 70 0.60 -3.03 -0.50
CA LEU A 70 -0.35 -4.13 -0.57
C LEU A 70 -1.31 -4.07 0.62
N SER A 71 -2.59 -3.84 0.33
CA SER A 71 -3.70 -3.97 1.27
C SER A 71 -4.47 -5.25 0.97
N LYS A 72 -4.65 -6.10 1.96
CA LYS A 72 -5.38 -7.35 1.77
C LYS A 72 -6.87 -7.07 1.73
N ASN A 73 -7.57 -7.63 0.72
CA ASN A 73 -9.03 -7.59 0.63
C ASN A 73 -9.69 -8.17 1.89
N GLN A 74 -10.95 -7.80 2.11
CA GLN A 74 -11.79 -8.24 3.23
C GLN A 74 -11.19 -7.95 4.62
N ASN A 75 -10.28 -6.97 4.69
CA ASN A 75 -9.68 -6.56 5.95
C ASN A 75 -9.70 -5.03 6.10
N PRO A 76 -10.86 -4.47 6.54
CA PRO A 76 -11.05 -3.02 6.67
C PRO A 76 -10.05 -2.38 7.64
N ILE A 77 -9.68 -3.10 8.71
CA ILE A 77 -8.69 -2.60 9.68
C ILE A 77 -7.32 -2.46 9.02
N SER A 78 -6.88 -3.47 8.26
CA SER A 78 -5.59 -3.41 7.56
C SER A 78 -5.58 -2.31 6.51
N CYS A 79 -6.66 -2.16 5.74
CA CYS A 79 -6.81 -1.11 4.76
C CYS A 79 -6.74 0.28 5.42
N SER A 80 -7.52 0.51 6.47
CA SER A 80 -7.54 1.76 7.25
C SER A 80 -6.16 2.11 7.80
N GLN A 81 -5.45 1.13 8.36
CA GLN A 81 -4.09 1.37 8.88
C GLN A 81 -3.08 1.69 7.78
N SER A 82 -3.22 1.06 6.61
CA SER A 82 -2.36 1.36 5.46
C SER A 82 -2.59 2.78 4.94
N LEU A 83 -3.85 3.24 4.90
CA LEU A 83 -4.21 4.59 4.47
C LEU A 83 -3.62 5.69 5.38
N LYS A 84 -3.39 5.42 6.68
CA LYS A 84 -2.73 6.38 7.57
C LYS A 84 -1.31 6.75 7.16
N PHE A 85 -0.68 5.97 6.27
CA PHE A 85 0.59 6.35 5.67
C PHE A 85 0.50 7.69 4.91
N LEU A 86 -0.68 8.03 4.35
CA LEU A 86 -0.89 9.30 3.67
C LEU A 86 -0.64 10.52 4.57
N ASP A 87 -0.86 10.37 5.88
CA ASP A 87 -0.63 11.43 6.86
C ASP A 87 0.85 11.58 7.24
N SER A 88 1.68 10.57 6.94
CA SER A 88 3.08 10.51 7.37
C SER A 88 4.04 11.36 6.52
N THR A 89 3.58 11.89 5.39
CA THR A 89 4.40 12.67 4.46
C THR A 89 3.77 14.03 4.18
N GLU A 90 4.60 15.08 4.11
CA GLU A 90 4.15 16.46 3.92
C GLU A 90 3.86 16.81 2.45
N ASN A 91 4.40 16.05 1.49
CA ASN A 91 4.30 16.33 0.06
C ASN A 91 2.88 16.15 -0.47
N GLU A 92 2.55 16.91 -1.51
CA GLU A 92 1.35 16.65 -2.31
C GLU A 92 1.40 15.27 -2.96
N LYS A 93 0.24 14.64 -3.15
CA LYS A 93 0.14 13.25 -3.60
C LYS A 93 -0.97 13.05 -4.60
N ASP A 94 -0.72 12.14 -5.53
CA ASP A 94 -1.73 11.43 -6.29
C ASP A 94 -1.88 10.02 -5.70
N VAL A 95 -3.11 9.59 -5.46
CA VAL A 95 -3.40 8.27 -4.89
C VAL A 95 -4.01 7.37 -5.95
N VAL A 96 -3.55 6.14 -6.04
CA VAL A 96 -4.11 5.11 -6.92
C VAL A 96 -4.71 4.01 -6.06
N LEU A 97 -6.00 3.75 -6.22
CA LEU A 97 -6.74 2.71 -5.50
C LEU A 97 -7.07 1.57 -6.47
N LEU A 98 -6.48 0.41 -6.24
CA LEU A 98 -6.69 -0.80 -7.03
C LEU A 98 -7.34 -1.87 -6.15
N ILE A 99 -8.64 -1.71 -5.92
CA ILE A 99 -9.46 -2.64 -5.15
C ILE A 99 -10.37 -3.35 -6.12
N THR A 100 -10.26 -4.67 -6.17
CA THR A 100 -11.05 -5.52 -7.05
C THR A 100 -11.91 -6.49 -6.24
N ASP A 101 -12.88 -7.09 -6.89
CA ASP A 101 -13.68 -8.19 -6.38
C ASP A 101 -13.17 -9.55 -6.88
N SER A 102 -12.00 -9.56 -7.52
CA SER A 102 -11.41 -10.78 -8.04
C SER A 102 -10.94 -11.66 -6.89
N ASN A 103 -11.36 -12.90 -6.93
CA ASN A 103 -10.87 -13.97 -6.07
C ASN A 103 -10.09 -14.98 -6.93
N ASP A 104 -9.63 -16.05 -6.33
CA ASP A 104 -9.00 -17.11 -7.08
C ASP A 104 -9.99 -17.74 -8.10
N LYS A 105 -9.48 -18.54 -9.02
CA LYS A 105 -10.28 -19.17 -10.09
C LYS A 105 -11.41 -20.07 -9.58
N VAL A 106 -11.40 -20.42 -8.29
CA VAL A 106 -12.35 -21.34 -7.66
C VAL A 106 -13.55 -20.59 -7.07
N HIS A 107 -13.32 -19.41 -6.47
CA HIS A 107 -14.32 -18.70 -5.68
C HIS A 107 -15.05 -17.57 -6.44
N GLY A 108 -14.55 -17.14 -7.61
CA GLY A 108 -15.21 -16.12 -8.43
C GLY A 108 -15.04 -14.70 -7.87
N HIS A 109 -16.14 -14.00 -7.59
CA HIS A 109 -16.16 -12.63 -7.11
C HIS A 109 -16.28 -12.56 -5.60
N GLU A 110 -15.58 -11.62 -4.99
CA GLU A 110 -15.66 -11.37 -3.54
C GLU A 110 -16.70 -10.30 -3.22
N ASP A 111 -17.25 -10.41 -2.01
CA ASP A 111 -18.05 -9.34 -1.41
C ASP A 111 -17.15 -8.15 -1.06
N ILE A 112 -17.52 -6.97 -1.52
CA ILE A 112 -16.79 -5.72 -1.26
C ILE A 112 -17.45 -4.83 -0.20
N SER A 113 -18.48 -5.31 0.50
CA SER A 113 -19.18 -4.55 1.57
C SER A 113 -18.24 -4.08 2.69
N TRP A 114 -17.12 -4.78 2.91
CA TRP A 114 -16.07 -4.40 3.86
C TRP A 114 -15.48 -3.00 3.60
N LEU A 115 -15.64 -2.44 2.41
CA LEU A 115 -15.24 -1.06 2.09
C LEU A 115 -15.98 -0.05 2.97
N TYR A 116 -17.24 -0.31 3.33
CA TYR A 116 -18.02 0.57 4.19
C TYR A 116 -17.51 0.60 5.64
N ASP A 117 -16.76 -0.42 6.08
CA ASP A 117 -16.11 -0.48 7.39
C ASP A 117 -14.68 0.09 7.37
N THR A 118 -14.16 0.43 6.19
CA THR A 118 -12.82 1.00 6.03
C THR A 118 -12.83 2.51 6.33
N ASP A 119 -11.85 2.97 7.10
CA ASP A 119 -11.61 4.40 7.34
C ASP A 119 -10.82 5.01 6.18
N PHE A 120 -11.51 5.77 5.35
CA PHE A 120 -10.94 6.51 4.23
C PHE A 120 -10.65 7.99 4.55
N ALA A 121 -10.81 8.43 5.80
CA ALA A 121 -10.57 9.83 6.20
C ALA A 121 -9.19 10.39 5.76
N PRO A 122 -8.09 9.60 5.74
CA PRO A 122 -6.80 10.10 5.24
C PRO A 122 -6.83 10.61 3.79
N LEU A 123 -7.78 10.12 2.96
CA LEU A 123 -7.97 10.61 1.58
C LEU A 123 -8.62 12.00 1.48
N MET A 124 -9.18 12.53 2.57
CA MET A 124 -9.80 13.86 2.61
C MET A 124 -8.76 14.99 2.68
N SER A 125 -7.49 14.68 2.91
CA SER A 125 -6.42 15.66 3.04
C SER A 125 -6.32 16.57 1.81
N ASP A 126 -6.08 17.86 2.03
CA ASP A 126 -5.84 18.84 0.97
C ASP A 126 -4.56 18.57 0.16
N LYS A 127 -3.67 17.74 0.72
CA LYS A 127 -2.45 17.25 0.05
C LYS A 127 -2.75 16.22 -1.02
N ILE A 128 -3.92 15.59 -1.02
CA ILE A 128 -4.35 14.66 -2.08
C ILE A 128 -4.96 15.46 -3.22
N LYS A 129 -4.32 15.38 -4.39
CA LYS A 129 -4.75 16.13 -5.59
C LYS A 129 -5.66 15.32 -6.48
N ASN A 130 -5.28 14.09 -6.77
CA ASN A 130 -6.07 13.18 -7.60
C ASN A 130 -6.20 11.83 -6.90
N ILE A 131 -7.35 11.19 -7.08
CA ILE A 131 -7.62 9.83 -6.64
C ILE A 131 -8.01 9.01 -7.87
N TYR A 132 -7.05 8.25 -8.38
CA TYR A 132 -7.25 7.33 -9.49
C TYR A 132 -7.85 6.04 -8.94
N ILE A 133 -9.02 5.68 -9.43
CA ILE A 133 -9.75 4.49 -8.98
C ILE A 133 -9.83 3.52 -10.16
N GLY A 134 -9.21 2.35 -10.03
CA GLY A 134 -9.07 1.40 -11.13
C GLY A 134 -9.67 0.04 -10.86
N GLY A 135 -10.22 -0.56 -11.95
CA GLY A 135 -10.73 -1.93 -11.97
C GLY A 135 -12.23 -2.05 -12.16
N SER A 136 -12.71 -3.29 -12.23
CA SER A 136 -14.14 -3.63 -12.50
C SER A 136 -15.12 -3.03 -11.49
N ARG A 137 -14.64 -2.71 -10.27
CA ARG A 137 -15.46 -2.14 -9.18
C ARG A 137 -15.13 -0.68 -8.88
N CYS A 138 -14.56 0.04 -9.85
CA CYS A 138 -14.17 1.45 -9.66
C CYS A 138 -15.35 2.35 -9.30
N TYR A 139 -16.53 2.12 -9.88
CA TYR A 139 -17.74 2.90 -9.57
C TYR A 139 -18.30 2.59 -8.19
N ASP A 140 -18.27 1.32 -7.75
CA ASP A 140 -18.72 0.95 -6.40
C ASP A 140 -17.82 1.59 -5.33
N LEU A 141 -16.49 1.57 -5.55
CA LEU A 141 -15.54 2.22 -4.65
C LEU A 141 -15.75 3.74 -4.65
N ALA A 142 -15.89 4.36 -5.82
CA ALA A 142 -16.15 5.79 -5.91
C ALA A 142 -17.43 6.19 -5.16
N GLN A 143 -18.52 5.43 -5.31
CA GLN A 143 -19.76 5.65 -4.59
C GLN A 143 -19.58 5.49 -3.06
N CYS A 144 -18.83 4.48 -2.62
CA CYS A 144 -18.51 4.31 -1.21
C CYS A 144 -17.75 5.52 -0.65
N LEU A 145 -16.75 6.03 -1.38
CA LEU A 145 -15.97 7.20 -0.99
C LEU A 145 -16.82 8.47 -0.95
N GLU A 146 -17.72 8.66 -1.91
CA GLU A 146 -18.66 9.78 -1.95
C GLU A 146 -19.61 9.76 -0.73
N ILE A 147 -20.20 8.60 -0.41
CA ILE A 147 -21.05 8.41 0.78
C ILE A 147 -20.29 8.77 2.06
N LYS A 148 -18.99 8.50 2.10
CA LYS A 148 -18.10 8.86 3.23
C LYS A 148 -17.69 10.33 3.24
N GLY A 149 -18.13 11.13 2.27
CA GLY A 149 -17.91 12.60 2.22
C GLY A 149 -16.62 13.03 1.54
N LEU A 150 -15.98 12.17 0.73
CA LEU A 150 -14.83 12.57 -0.04
C LEU A 150 -15.24 13.48 -1.22
N ASP A 151 -14.35 14.40 -1.58
CA ASP A 151 -14.53 15.30 -2.72
C ASP A 151 -14.41 14.55 -4.05
N THR A 152 -15.55 14.32 -4.71
CA THR A 152 -15.63 13.59 -5.97
C THR A 152 -14.93 14.30 -7.14
N SER A 153 -14.66 15.60 -7.04
CA SER A 153 -13.92 16.34 -8.07
C SER A 153 -12.48 15.86 -8.23
N LYS A 154 -11.95 15.15 -7.23
CA LYS A 154 -10.62 14.53 -7.26
C LYS A 154 -10.62 13.14 -7.88
N PHE A 155 -11.78 12.54 -8.19
CA PHE A 155 -11.89 11.15 -8.66
C PHE A 155 -11.65 11.05 -10.16
N ILE A 156 -10.81 10.09 -10.57
CA ILE A 156 -10.54 9.74 -11.96
C ILE A 156 -10.68 8.22 -12.07
N LEU A 157 -11.75 7.76 -12.74
CA LEU A 157 -12.16 6.35 -12.77
C LEU A 157 -11.73 5.68 -14.05
N PHE A 158 -11.25 4.43 -13.92
CA PHE A 158 -10.86 3.59 -15.05
C PHE A 158 -11.29 2.14 -14.82
N GLU A 159 -12.09 1.59 -15.71
CA GLU A 159 -12.31 0.14 -15.76
C GLU A 159 -11.11 -0.57 -16.37
N ASN A 160 -10.45 0.08 -17.34
CA ASN A 160 -9.29 -0.45 -18.04
C ASN A 160 -7.98 -0.06 -17.34
N TYR A 161 -7.19 -1.05 -16.96
CA TYR A 161 -5.91 -0.86 -16.28
C TYR A 161 -4.80 -0.28 -17.15
N ASP A 162 -4.83 -0.46 -18.47
CA ASP A 162 -3.83 0.13 -19.37
C ASP A 162 -4.08 1.63 -19.53
N GLU A 163 -5.35 2.04 -19.61
CA GLU A 163 -5.75 3.45 -19.59
C GLU A 163 -5.39 4.12 -18.26
N LEU A 164 -5.64 3.44 -17.14
CA LEU A 164 -5.22 3.91 -15.81
C LEU A 164 -3.71 4.16 -15.76
N ALA A 165 -2.92 3.16 -16.15
CA ALA A 165 -1.45 3.25 -16.10
C ALA A 165 -0.93 4.40 -16.96
N THR A 166 -1.52 4.58 -18.14
CA THR A 166 -1.22 5.69 -19.06
C THR A 166 -1.57 7.04 -18.44
N ALA A 167 -2.77 7.17 -17.86
CA ALA A 167 -3.23 8.41 -17.23
C ALA A 167 -2.35 8.80 -16.02
N VAL A 168 -2.04 7.84 -15.15
CA VAL A 168 -1.15 8.05 -13.99
C VAL A 168 0.24 8.51 -14.47
N SER A 169 0.80 7.85 -15.49
CA SER A 169 2.11 8.23 -16.04
C SER A 169 2.08 9.63 -16.66
N ASN A 170 1.07 9.94 -17.48
CA ASN A 170 0.98 11.24 -18.16
C ASN A 170 0.87 12.42 -17.17
N ASN A 171 0.15 12.22 -16.06
CA ASN A 171 -0.07 13.24 -15.04
C ASN A 171 1.01 13.27 -13.94
N ALA A 172 1.93 12.30 -13.94
CA ALA A 172 3.02 12.23 -12.97
C ALA A 172 3.93 13.47 -13.07
N SER A 173 4.26 14.05 -11.92
CA SER A 173 5.12 15.23 -11.79
C SER A 173 6.06 15.04 -10.60
N ALA A 174 7.29 15.57 -10.70
CA ALA A 174 8.32 15.42 -9.65
C ALA A 174 7.99 16.17 -8.34
N ASP A 175 7.04 17.08 -8.37
CA ASP A 175 6.55 17.83 -7.20
C ASP A 175 5.47 17.10 -6.40
N ARG A 176 4.98 15.96 -6.90
CA ARG A 176 3.94 15.15 -6.26
C ARG A 176 4.35 13.68 -6.18
N ASN A 177 4.14 13.08 -5.02
CA ASN A 177 4.34 11.67 -4.82
C ASN A 177 3.15 10.86 -5.35
N ILE A 178 3.38 9.64 -5.83
CA ILE A 178 2.33 8.69 -6.19
C ILE A 178 2.26 7.60 -5.12
N VAL A 179 1.08 7.40 -4.54
CA VAL A 179 0.85 6.34 -3.56
C VAL A 179 -0.16 5.34 -4.13
N ILE A 180 0.25 4.10 -4.30
CA ILE A 180 -0.57 3.03 -4.90
C ILE A 180 -1.00 2.05 -3.80
N TYR A 181 -2.30 2.00 -3.54
CA TYR A 181 -2.93 0.95 -2.72
C TYR A 181 -3.48 -0.13 -3.62
N PHE A 182 -3.04 -1.36 -3.44
CA PHE A 182 -3.45 -2.47 -4.29
C PHE A 182 -3.69 -3.74 -3.47
N GLU A 183 -4.59 -4.56 -3.95
CA GLU A 183 -4.81 -5.91 -3.45
C GLU A 183 -3.94 -6.93 -4.22
N LEU A 184 -3.90 -8.17 -3.73
CA LEU A 184 -2.96 -9.19 -4.23
C LEU A 184 -3.09 -9.45 -5.74
N TYR A 185 -4.32 -9.45 -6.28
CA TYR A 185 -4.59 -9.75 -7.69
C TYR A 185 -4.29 -8.57 -8.62
N ALA A 186 -4.10 -7.36 -8.07
CA ALA A 186 -3.72 -6.17 -8.83
C ALA A 186 -2.20 -5.96 -8.96
N THR A 187 -1.37 -6.92 -8.52
CA THR A 187 0.10 -6.81 -8.57
C THR A 187 0.63 -6.54 -9.98
N SER A 188 0.04 -7.17 -11.00
CA SER A 188 0.40 -6.95 -12.40
C SER A 188 0.08 -5.52 -12.87
N VAL A 189 -0.98 -4.92 -12.34
CA VAL A 189 -1.37 -3.53 -12.65
C VAL A 189 -0.35 -2.56 -12.06
N VAL A 190 0.10 -2.79 -10.84
CA VAL A 190 1.17 -2.00 -10.21
C VAL A 190 2.44 -2.05 -11.05
N ALA A 191 2.80 -3.23 -11.58
CA ALA A 191 3.95 -3.37 -12.47
C ALA A 191 3.76 -2.57 -13.78
N LYS A 192 2.56 -2.55 -14.38
CA LYS A 192 2.24 -1.73 -15.56
C LYS A 192 2.42 -0.24 -15.28
N ILE A 193 1.89 0.26 -14.16
CA ILE A 193 2.03 1.67 -13.75
C ILE A 193 3.53 2.03 -13.61
N LYS A 194 4.28 1.20 -12.88
CA LYS A 194 5.72 1.41 -12.69
C LYS A 194 6.50 1.42 -14.01
N ASN A 195 6.17 0.52 -14.94
CA ASN A 195 6.81 0.47 -16.25
C ASN A 195 6.46 1.70 -17.11
N ALA A 196 5.22 2.18 -17.08
CA ALA A 196 4.82 3.41 -17.77
C ALA A 196 5.58 4.64 -17.22
N LEU A 197 5.79 4.71 -15.91
CA LEU A 197 6.58 5.77 -15.29
C LEU A 197 8.08 5.71 -15.64
N LYS A 198 8.66 4.50 -15.76
CA LYS A 198 10.05 4.33 -16.20
C LYS A 198 10.27 4.87 -17.62
N GLY A 199 9.38 4.52 -18.55
CA GLY A 199 9.48 4.97 -19.94
C GLY A 199 9.39 6.49 -20.12
N LYS A 200 8.78 7.21 -19.16
CA LYS A 200 8.73 8.68 -19.18
C LYS A 200 10.06 9.34 -18.76
N GLY A 201 10.87 8.66 -17.94
CA GLY A 201 12.15 9.19 -17.45
C GLY A 201 13.33 8.99 -18.41
N GLU A 202 13.14 8.23 -19.50
CA GLU A 202 14.17 7.92 -20.50
C GLU A 202 14.06 8.79 -21.79
N ASN A 203 13.08 9.69 -21.87
CA ASN A 203 12.87 10.68 -22.92
C ASN A 203 13.23 12.08 -22.41
#